data_50e093d14eb497d950c44bc0fc1f7cfe
#
_entry.id   50e093d14eb497d950c44bc0fc1f7cfe
#
_cell.length_a   1.000
_cell.length_b   1.000
_cell.length_c   1.000
_cell.angle_alpha   90.00
_cell.angle_beta   90.00
_cell.angle_gamma   90.00
#
_symmetry.space_group_name_H-M   'P 1'
#
loop_
_entity.id
_entity.type
_entity.pdbx_description
1 polymer ?
#
loop_
_entity_poly.entity_id
_entity_poly.type
_entity_poly.pdbx_seq_one_letter_code
_entity_poly.pdbx_strand_id
1 'polypeptide(L)'
;FPALGRPLFWRVRVRTSDGKESEWSQTACFENGLLAPQEWTGPWIGMDSTSRGHRAAYLRSTVRLDKPVVSARAYICAPSWYRLFVNGHDTSRGCVMGPAQTDYELRCLYMTEDIGGYLAGTRQQTIELGVILGDGWYDQWIAWGTGSMSYGQPRLRAQFVFNHPDGMQTSVPADLTWRAATGPIVENNVYRGEVYDARREIPRWGTNDCAEWQAVAEYPAPGPSTRLEPQCMPPERPVREVRAASMKQITEPDGERPYMYDFGENLTGWCRLQLRNAAPGTRIRLEFAEKINPDGTLFRTPVGNEVNGTVQVDYYTAKGGAQETWEPVFTFHGFQHTALYVESGTLPEAPSNKTLTAVVVHTDLPETASFDCSDPQLVRLHEAAGRTLLAGMHGLPMDCPVRERCGWLGDGHVIAEALLTRYDAASFLHKYARDIETGGRRVTDEPRVGPNYGTIVREPKPAGIPHMIAPGKRRCNAASPDWGSAQVFIPWEICTQTGDVRILQEFLEPMRTWID
;
A
#
# COMPACT_ATOMS: atom_id res chain seq x y z
N PHE A 1 25.62 -19.64 -3.03
CA PHE A 1 24.36 -19.20 -2.43
C PHE A 1 23.32 -20.32 -2.57
N PRO A 2 22.39 -20.49 -1.60
CA PRO A 2 21.34 -21.47 -1.72
C PRO A 2 20.44 -21.17 -2.92
N ALA A 3 19.76 -22.20 -3.43
CA ALA A 3 18.81 -22.03 -4.51
C ALA A 3 17.66 -21.10 -4.07
N LEU A 4 17.10 -20.37 -5.04
CA LEU A 4 16.01 -19.41 -4.86
C LEU A 4 14.84 -20.02 -4.07
N GLY A 5 14.30 -19.30 -3.11
CA GLY A 5 13.14 -19.74 -2.32
C GLY A 5 13.39 -21.00 -1.47
N ARG A 6 14.64 -21.32 -1.16
CA ARG A 6 14.98 -22.38 -0.20
C ARG A 6 15.43 -21.79 1.12
N PRO A 7 14.75 -22.13 2.23
CA PRO A 7 15.11 -21.60 3.52
C PRO A 7 16.46 -22.14 3.99
N LEU A 8 17.27 -21.24 4.52
CA LEU A 8 18.46 -21.55 5.30
C LEU A 8 18.13 -21.37 6.78
N PHE A 9 18.47 -22.37 7.56
CA PHE A 9 18.22 -22.36 8.99
C PHE A 9 19.51 -22.10 9.76
N TRP A 10 19.44 -21.27 10.79
CA TRP A 10 20.57 -20.95 11.64
C TRP A 10 20.16 -20.78 13.10
N ARG A 11 21.12 -20.97 13.98
CA ARG A 11 20.98 -20.69 15.40
C ARG A 11 22.33 -20.26 15.94
N VAL A 12 22.33 -19.52 17.03
CA VAL A 12 23.53 -19.03 17.70
C VAL A 12 23.59 -19.50 19.14
N ARG A 13 24.81 -19.67 19.64
CA ARG A 13 25.11 -19.70 21.06
C ARG A 13 26.31 -18.80 21.32
N VAL A 14 26.40 -18.27 22.50
CA VAL A 14 27.47 -17.39 22.93
C VAL A 14 28.39 -18.13 23.90
N ARG A 15 29.68 -17.93 23.75
CA ARG A 15 30.68 -18.35 24.73
C ARG A 15 31.29 -17.12 25.36
N THR A 16 31.18 -17.01 26.68
CA THR A 16 31.73 -15.90 27.45
C THR A 16 33.23 -16.05 27.67
N SER A 17 33.92 -14.97 28.05
CA SER A 17 35.37 -14.96 28.30
C SER A 17 35.81 -15.90 29.42
N ASP A 18 34.92 -16.23 30.37
CA ASP A 18 35.14 -17.22 31.44
C ASP A 18 34.85 -18.67 30.99
N GLY A 19 34.59 -18.89 29.71
CA GLY A 19 34.45 -20.21 29.09
C GLY A 19 33.04 -20.82 29.20
N LYS A 20 32.07 -20.15 29.79
CA LYS A 20 30.67 -20.63 29.82
C LYS A 20 30.01 -20.51 28.47
N GLU A 21 29.18 -21.48 28.13
CA GLU A 21 28.37 -21.47 26.91
C GLU A 21 26.89 -21.26 27.25
N SER A 22 26.19 -20.44 26.47
CA SER A 22 24.75 -20.33 26.55
C SER A 22 24.07 -21.54 25.93
N GLU A 23 22.78 -21.72 26.21
CA GLU A 23 21.90 -22.55 25.39
C GLU A 23 21.86 -22.02 23.94
N TRP A 24 21.48 -22.89 22.99
CA TRP A 24 21.23 -22.48 21.63
C TRP A 24 20.01 -21.53 21.57
N SER A 25 20.11 -20.52 20.73
CA SER A 25 18.92 -19.70 20.37
C SER A 25 17.85 -20.58 19.72
N GLN A 26 16.64 -20.05 19.65
CA GLN A 26 15.65 -20.61 18.74
C GLN A 26 16.19 -20.62 17.31
N THR A 27 15.76 -21.60 16.51
CA THR A 27 16.14 -21.69 15.11
C THR A 27 15.48 -20.57 14.33
N ALA A 28 16.26 -19.74 13.66
CA ALA A 28 15.82 -18.74 12.71
C ALA A 28 16.08 -19.21 11.27
N CYS A 29 15.38 -18.63 10.32
CA CYS A 29 15.58 -18.93 8.91
C CYS A 29 15.57 -17.67 8.05
N PHE A 30 16.20 -17.75 6.91
CA PHE A 30 16.07 -16.76 5.83
C PHE A 30 16.09 -17.46 4.48
N GLU A 31 15.63 -16.78 3.46
CA GLU A 31 15.62 -17.24 2.07
C GLU A 31 16.24 -16.16 1.18
N ASN A 32 16.86 -16.56 0.08
CA ASN A 32 17.27 -15.64 -0.96
C ASN A 32 16.09 -15.31 -1.87
N GLY A 33 15.88 -14.00 -2.12
CA GLY A 33 15.01 -13.50 -3.17
C GLY A 33 15.72 -13.41 -4.53
N LEU A 34 15.11 -12.77 -5.49
CA LEU A 34 15.70 -12.45 -6.78
C LEU A 34 16.67 -11.28 -6.61
N LEU A 35 17.97 -11.57 -6.65
CA LEU A 35 19.04 -10.62 -6.33
C LEU A 35 19.59 -9.90 -7.56
N ALA A 36 19.49 -10.51 -8.73
CA ALA A 36 20.04 -10.00 -9.97
C ALA A 36 18.95 -9.77 -11.03
N PRO A 37 19.07 -8.72 -11.85
CA PRO A 37 18.11 -8.45 -12.93
C PRO A 37 17.88 -9.62 -13.89
N GLN A 38 18.91 -10.45 -14.09
CA GLN A 38 18.89 -11.61 -14.99
C GLN A 38 18.07 -12.79 -14.46
N GLU A 39 17.77 -12.80 -13.17
CA GLU A 39 16.93 -13.83 -12.54
C GLU A 39 15.44 -13.62 -12.85
N TRP A 40 15.07 -12.43 -13.27
CA TRP A 40 13.73 -12.09 -13.73
C TRP A 40 13.58 -12.46 -15.21
N THR A 41 12.77 -13.47 -15.52
CA THR A 41 12.69 -14.05 -16.87
C THR A 41 11.48 -13.59 -17.69
N GLY A 42 10.44 -13.01 -17.05
CA GLY A 42 9.23 -12.55 -17.73
C GLY A 42 9.25 -11.07 -18.13
N PRO A 43 8.40 -10.68 -19.10
CA PRO A 43 8.17 -9.29 -19.45
C PRO A 43 7.32 -8.56 -18.39
N TRP A 44 7.14 -7.26 -18.55
CA TRP A 44 6.09 -6.51 -17.90
C TRP A 44 4.79 -6.68 -18.68
N ILE A 45 3.74 -7.13 -18.02
CA ILE A 45 2.42 -7.32 -18.62
C ILE A 45 1.35 -6.49 -17.92
N GLY A 46 0.27 -6.20 -18.61
CA GLY A 46 -0.88 -5.51 -18.03
C GLY A 46 -2.10 -5.57 -18.95
N MET A 47 -3.18 -4.95 -18.53
CA MET A 47 -4.36 -4.81 -19.37
C MET A 47 -4.13 -3.70 -20.40
N ASP A 48 -4.66 -3.84 -21.62
CA ASP A 48 -4.60 -2.78 -22.63
C ASP A 48 -5.25 -1.48 -22.13
N SER A 49 -4.55 -0.36 -22.31
CA SER A 49 -4.95 0.95 -21.77
C SER A 49 -6.28 1.45 -22.32
N THR A 50 -6.61 1.13 -23.56
CA THR A 50 -7.86 1.57 -24.21
C THR A 50 -9.10 0.91 -23.62
N SER A 51 -8.92 -0.27 -23.03
CA SER A 51 -10.00 -1.08 -22.45
C SER A 51 -10.17 -0.84 -20.95
N ARG A 52 -9.15 -0.34 -20.24
CA ARG A 52 -9.14 -0.28 -18.78
C ARG A 52 -9.85 0.97 -18.22
N GLY A 53 -9.53 2.17 -18.71
CA GLY A 53 -9.88 3.43 -18.04
C GLY A 53 -9.26 3.49 -16.63
N HIS A 54 -10.06 3.78 -15.60
CA HIS A 54 -9.65 3.76 -14.17
C HIS A 54 -10.07 2.50 -13.41
N ARG A 55 -10.45 1.44 -14.16
CA ARG A 55 -10.85 0.16 -13.57
C ARG A 55 -9.64 -0.63 -13.10
N ALA A 56 -9.80 -1.41 -12.04
CA ALA A 56 -8.80 -2.42 -11.72
C ALA A 56 -8.71 -3.48 -12.81
N ALA A 57 -7.49 -3.93 -13.09
CA ALA A 57 -7.24 -4.99 -14.07
C ALA A 57 -7.17 -6.34 -13.35
N TYR A 58 -7.98 -7.30 -13.79
CA TYR A 58 -7.99 -8.68 -13.34
C TYR A 58 -7.17 -9.51 -14.32
N LEU A 59 -6.04 -10.05 -13.90
CA LEU A 59 -5.14 -10.86 -14.73
C LEU A 59 -5.16 -12.29 -14.24
N ARG A 60 -5.16 -13.26 -15.16
CA ARG A 60 -5.08 -14.67 -14.78
C ARG A 60 -4.26 -15.51 -15.74
N SER A 61 -3.77 -16.64 -15.23
CA SER A 61 -3.14 -17.72 -16.00
C SER A 61 -3.33 -19.05 -15.29
N THR A 62 -3.12 -20.12 -16.04
CA THR A 62 -3.12 -21.49 -15.56
C THR A 62 -1.76 -22.12 -15.80
N VAL A 63 -1.13 -22.60 -14.74
CA VAL A 63 0.17 -23.27 -14.78
C VAL A 63 -0.04 -24.76 -14.63
N ARG A 64 0.59 -25.56 -15.48
CA ARG A 64 0.64 -27.02 -15.35
C ARG A 64 2.03 -27.45 -14.93
N LEU A 65 2.10 -28.25 -13.89
CA LEU A 65 3.35 -28.81 -13.38
C LEU A 65 3.34 -30.34 -13.54
N ASP A 66 4.44 -30.88 -14.00
CA ASP A 66 4.60 -32.33 -14.21
C ASP A 66 5.05 -33.08 -12.96
N LYS A 67 5.43 -32.33 -11.89
CA LYS A 67 5.98 -32.87 -10.65
C LYS A 67 5.25 -32.35 -9.43
N PRO A 68 5.19 -33.13 -8.33
CA PRO A 68 4.71 -32.63 -7.04
C PRO A 68 5.51 -31.43 -6.56
N VAL A 69 4.89 -30.55 -5.76
CA VAL A 69 5.49 -29.36 -5.19
C VAL A 69 5.63 -29.50 -3.69
N VAL A 70 6.81 -29.20 -3.13
CA VAL A 70 7.08 -29.21 -1.67
C VAL A 70 7.07 -27.82 -1.07
N SER A 71 7.42 -26.80 -1.85
CA SER A 71 7.29 -25.39 -1.47
C SER A 71 7.18 -24.51 -2.72
N ALA A 72 6.57 -23.37 -2.59
CA ALA A 72 6.45 -22.43 -3.71
C ALA A 72 6.49 -20.97 -3.23
N ARG A 73 7.08 -20.11 -4.06
CA ARG A 73 7.18 -18.66 -3.84
C ARG A 73 6.69 -17.91 -5.04
N ALA A 74 5.97 -16.83 -4.80
CA ALA A 74 5.65 -15.83 -5.80
C ALA A 74 6.46 -14.56 -5.53
N TYR A 75 7.20 -14.11 -6.54
CA TYR A 75 7.91 -12.84 -6.55
C TYR A 75 7.11 -11.87 -7.41
N ILE A 76 6.53 -10.84 -6.80
CA ILE A 76 5.56 -9.95 -7.45
C ILE A 76 6.09 -8.52 -7.42
N CYS A 77 6.41 -7.98 -8.57
CA CYS A 77 6.66 -6.55 -8.76
C CYS A 77 5.51 -5.93 -9.54
N ALA A 78 4.69 -5.16 -8.85
CA ALA A 78 3.67 -4.31 -9.42
C ALA A 78 3.90 -2.90 -8.89
N PRO A 79 4.37 -1.93 -9.70
CA PRO A 79 4.59 -0.56 -9.24
C PRO A 79 3.29 0.08 -8.74
N SER A 80 2.16 -0.38 -9.23
CA SER A 80 0.82 -0.19 -8.67
C SER A 80 0.57 -1.14 -7.49
N TRP A 81 -0.58 -1.05 -6.85
CA TRP A 81 -0.97 -2.03 -5.83
C TRP A 81 -1.54 -3.30 -6.45
N TYR A 82 -1.36 -4.42 -5.77
CA TYR A 82 -1.89 -5.70 -6.26
C TYR A 82 -2.54 -6.57 -5.15
N ARG A 83 -3.34 -7.54 -5.59
CA ARG A 83 -3.79 -8.69 -4.79
C ARG A 83 -3.51 -9.96 -5.58
N LEU A 84 -2.83 -10.92 -4.96
CA LEU A 84 -2.53 -12.22 -5.58
C LEU A 84 -3.52 -13.28 -5.10
N PHE A 85 -3.95 -14.12 -6.05
CA PHE A 85 -4.83 -15.26 -5.80
C PHE A 85 -4.21 -16.53 -6.37
N VAL A 86 -4.24 -17.61 -5.59
CA VAL A 86 -3.80 -18.94 -6.02
C VAL A 86 -4.94 -19.92 -5.77
N ASN A 87 -5.38 -20.62 -6.82
CA ASN A 87 -6.52 -21.55 -6.77
C ASN A 87 -7.79 -20.90 -6.16
N GLY A 88 -8.02 -19.63 -6.46
CA GLY A 88 -9.14 -18.84 -5.96
C GLY A 88 -8.98 -18.30 -4.53
N HIS A 89 -7.89 -18.59 -3.84
CA HIS A 89 -7.59 -18.10 -2.50
C HIS A 89 -6.72 -16.85 -2.55
N ASP A 90 -7.10 -15.81 -1.82
CA ASP A 90 -6.28 -14.64 -1.59
C ASP A 90 -5.03 -15.01 -0.76
N THR A 91 -3.85 -14.72 -1.29
CA THR A 91 -2.58 -15.10 -0.66
C THR A 91 -1.98 -13.98 0.18
N SER A 92 -2.57 -12.80 0.20
CA SER A 92 -2.01 -11.58 0.80
C SER A 92 -1.71 -11.71 2.31
N ARG A 93 -2.29 -12.69 3.00
CA ARG A 93 -2.17 -12.87 4.45
C ARG A 93 -2.44 -11.58 5.25
N GLY A 94 -3.37 -10.77 4.75
CA GLY A 94 -3.72 -9.47 5.30
C GLY A 94 -2.81 -8.32 4.87
N CYS A 95 -1.81 -8.52 4.00
CA CYS A 95 -1.10 -7.41 3.38
C CYS A 95 -2.03 -6.69 2.40
N VAL A 96 -2.00 -5.38 2.41
CA VAL A 96 -2.82 -4.53 1.55
C VAL A 96 -1.96 -3.43 0.93
N MET A 97 -2.42 -2.83 -0.16
CA MET A 97 -1.83 -1.62 -0.76
C MET A 97 -0.30 -1.70 -0.97
N GLY A 98 0.20 -2.88 -1.29
CA GLY A 98 1.61 -3.09 -1.58
C GLY A 98 1.90 -3.36 -3.06
N PRO A 99 3.17 -3.19 -3.46
CA PRO A 99 4.36 -2.70 -2.74
C PRO A 99 4.30 -1.21 -2.37
N ALA A 100 5.16 -0.81 -1.42
CA ALA A 100 5.27 0.58 -1.00
C ALA A 100 5.76 1.48 -2.15
N GLN A 101 5.36 2.76 -2.11
CA GLN A 101 5.75 3.77 -3.10
C GLN A 101 7.27 3.98 -3.13
N THR A 102 7.80 4.14 -4.35
CA THR A 102 9.19 4.54 -4.63
C THR A 102 9.23 5.53 -5.80
N ASP A 103 10.41 5.96 -6.20
CA ASP A 103 10.62 6.56 -7.52
C ASP A 103 10.69 5.46 -8.58
N TYR A 104 9.54 5.09 -9.11
CA TYR A 104 9.35 3.91 -9.95
C TYR A 104 10.22 3.87 -11.22
N GLU A 105 10.62 5.02 -11.74
CA GLU A 105 11.51 5.07 -12.92
C GLU A 105 12.95 4.66 -12.58
N LEU A 106 13.33 4.73 -11.30
CA LEU A 106 14.65 4.36 -10.81
C LEU A 106 14.63 3.06 -10.00
N ARG A 107 13.55 2.83 -9.22
CA ARG A 107 13.45 1.73 -8.29
C ARG A 107 12.01 1.24 -8.13
N CYS A 108 11.77 -0.05 -8.28
CA CYS A 108 10.50 -0.70 -7.94
C CYS A 108 10.74 -1.77 -6.88
N LEU A 109 9.87 -1.81 -5.89
CA LEU A 109 9.90 -2.88 -4.90
C LEU A 109 9.11 -4.08 -5.40
N TYR A 110 9.58 -5.28 -5.05
CA TYR A 110 8.82 -6.50 -5.20
C TYR A 110 8.53 -7.13 -3.85
N MET A 111 7.42 -7.82 -3.75
CA MET A 111 7.06 -8.63 -2.58
C MET A 111 7.26 -10.10 -2.87
N THR A 112 7.58 -10.86 -1.83
CA THR A 112 7.70 -12.31 -1.88
C THR A 112 6.60 -12.94 -1.06
N GLU A 113 5.79 -13.80 -1.68
CA GLU A 113 4.69 -14.49 -1.02
C GLU A 113 4.94 -16.01 -0.98
N ASP A 114 4.74 -16.62 0.19
CA ASP A 114 4.70 -18.07 0.32
C ASP A 114 3.35 -18.59 -0.15
N ILE A 115 3.34 -19.20 -1.31
CA ILE A 115 2.13 -19.76 -1.91
C ILE A 115 2.01 -21.28 -1.76
N GLY A 116 2.97 -21.93 -1.10
CA GLY A 116 3.02 -23.38 -0.93
C GLY A 116 1.78 -23.95 -0.23
N GLY A 117 1.26 -23.27 0.80
CA GLY A 117 0.09 -23.69 1.54
C GLY A 117 -1.21 -23.75 0.71
N TYR A 118 -1.31 -22.98 -0.37
CA TYR A 118 -2.46 -22.96 -1.27
C TYR A 118 -2.41 -24.04 -2.36
N LEU A 119 -1.30 -24.80 -2.41
CA LEU A 119 -1.08 -25.92 -3.34
C LEU A 119 -1.29 -27.27 -2.67
N ALA A 120 -1.37 -27.32 -1.33
CA ALA A 120 -1.51 -28.55 -0.58
C ALA A 120 -2.86 -29.24 -0.88
N GLY A 121 -2.81 -30.55 -1.16
CA GLY A 121 -4.01 -31.37 -1.43
C GLY A 121 -4.46 -31.38 -2.88
N THR A 122 -3.89 -30.56 -3.76
CA THR A 122 -4.15 -30.67 -5.19
C THR A 122 -3.37 -31.86 -5.76
N ARG A 123 -4.06 -32.97 -5.97
CA ARG A 123 -3.57 -34.05 -6.86
C ARG A 123 -3.47 -33.57 -8.31
N GLN A 124 -3.95 -32.36 -8.58
CA GLN A 124 -3.96 -31.76 -9.90
C GLN A 124 -2.66 -30.98 -10.12
N GLN A 125 -2.00 -31.30 -11.18
CA GLN A 125 -0.82 -30.61 -11.72
C GLN A 125 -1.14 -29.20 -12.28
N THR A 126 -2.33 -28.70 -12.01
CA THR A 126 -2.85 -27.43 -12.55
C THR A 126 -3.05 -26.42 -11.42
N ILE A 127 -2.41 -25.26 -11.54
CA ILE A 127 -2.47 -24.17 -10.58
C ILE A 127 -3.07 -22.97 -11.28
N GLU A 128 -4.13 -22.42 -10.71
CA GLU A 128 -4.76 -21.18 -11.16
C GLU A 128 -4.10 -19.99 -10.46
N LEU A 129 -3.57 -19.07 -11.24
CA LEU A 129 -2.96 -17.82 -10.77
C LEU A 129 -3.82 -16.63 -11.17
N GLY A 130 -4.08 -15.75 -10.23
CA GLY A 130 -4.83 -14.52 -10.47
C GLY A 130 -4.19 -13.32 -9.79
N VAL A 131 -4.15 -12.17 -10.48
CA VAL A 131 -3.66 -10.91 -9.92
C VAL A 131 -4.67 -9.81 -10.23
N ILE A 132 -5.09 -9.05 -9.21
CA ILE A 132 -5.82 -7.80 -9.42
C ILE A 132 -4.80 -6.66 -9.30
N LEU A 133 -4.81 -5.74 -10.26
CA LEU A 133 -3.97 -4.53 -10.24
C LEU A 133 -4.85 -3.30 -10.07
N GLY A 134 -4.58 -2.49 -9.05
CA GLY A 134 -5.15 -1.17 -8.86
C GLY A 134 -4.21 -0.07 -9.37
N ASP A 135 -4.64 1.18 -9.30
CA ASP A 135 -3.84 2.34 -9.71
C ASP A 135 -2.72 2.66 -8.70
N GLY A 136 -3.03 2.56 -7.41
CA GLY A 136 -2.10 2.87 -6.32
C GLY A 136 -1.44 4.24 -6.48
N TRP A 137 -0.17 4.32 -6.09
CA TRP A 137 0.65 5.52 -6.29
C TRP A 137 1.20 5.66 -7.72
N TYR A 138 1.00 4.65 -8.57
CA TYR A 138 1.60 4.59 -9.90
C TYR A 138 0.79 5.34 -10.97
N ASP A 139 -0.55 5.28 -10.90
CA ASP A 139 -1.45 5.90 -11.89
C ASP A 139 -2.52 6.74 -11.18
N GLN A 140 -2.11 7.89 -10.65
CA GLN A 140 -2.98 8.79 -9.91
C GLN A 140 -3.67 9.76 -10.88
N TRP A 141 -4.92 9.51 -11.22
CA TRP A 141 -5.72 10.40 -12.07
C TRP A 141 -6.35 11.56 -11.28
N ILE A 142 -6.38 11.49 -9.97
CA ILE A 142 -6.53 12.61 -9.04
C ILE A 142 -5.31 12.58 -8.12
N ALA A 143 -4.62 13.71 -7.98
CA ALA A 143 -3.46 13.85 -7.12
C ALA A 143 -3.33 15.28 -6.60
N TRP A 144 -2.89 15.42 -5.35
CA TRP A 144 -2.65 16.73 -4.76
C TRP A 144 -1.62 17.55 -5.55
N GLY A 145 -1.90 18.84 -5.71
CA GLY A 145 -0.99 19.84 -6.30
C GLY A 145 -0.86 19.79 -7.82
N THR A 146 -1.22 18.68 -8.49
CA THR A 146 -1.02 18.53 -9.94
C THR A 146 -2.31 18.23 -10.71
N GLY A 147 -3.40 17.92 -10.01
CA GLY A 147 -4.62 17.40 -10.62
C GLY A 147 -4.51 15.92 -11.01
N SER A 148 -3.37 15.46 -11.51
CA SER A 148 -3.07 14.06 -11.80
C SER A 148 -1.56 13.81 -11.77
N MET A 149 -1.17 12.56 -11.50
CA MET A 149 0.22 12.12 -11.58
C MET A 149 0.28 10.65 -11.98
N SER A 150 0.83 10.37 -13.15
CA SER A 150 0.91 9.02 -13.68
C SER A 150 2.33 8.71 -14.16
N TYR A 151 2.77 7.48 -13.90
CA TYR A 151 3.94 6.86 -14.51
C TYR A 151 3.54 5.95 -15.69
N GLY A 152 2.26 5.85 -15.97
CA GLY A 152 1.66 5.02 -17.00
C GLY A 152 0.68 4.00 -16.43
N GLN A 153 0.29 3.03 -17.24
CA GLN A 153 -0.69 2.02 -16.89
C GLN A 153 -0.13 1.03 -15.84
N PRO A 154 -0.95 0.60 -14.85
CA PRO A 154 -0.62 -0.49 -13.95
C PRO A 154 -0.12 -1.71 -14.71
N ARG A 155 0.97 -2.28 -14.23
CA ARG A 155 1.65 -3.41 -14.86
C ARG A 155 2.22 -4.36 -13.82
N LEU A 156 2.43 -5.60 -14.24
CA LEU A 156 2.91 -6.71 -13.45
C LEU A 156 4.19 -7.28 -14.07
N ARG A 157 5.19 -7.52 -13.25
CA ARG A 157 6.26 -8.46 -13.52
C ARG A 157 6.29 -9.46 -12.38
N ALA A 158 6.07 -10.72 -12.67
CA ALA A 158 5.97 -11.74 -11.64
C ALA A 158 6.71 -13.01 -12.04
N GLN A 159 7.18 -13.73 -11.04
CA GLN A 159 7.84 -15.02 -11.20
C GLN A 159 7.43 -15.96 -10.09
N PHE A 160 6.94 -17.15 -10.48
CA PHE A 160 6.48 -18.18 -9.58
C PHE A 160 7.50 -19.31 -9.58
N VAL A 161 8.02 -19.66 -8.41
CA VAL A 161 9.06 -20.68 -8.24
C VAL A 161 8.50 -21.83 -7.43
N PHE A 162 8.55 -23.02 -8.01
CA PHE A 162 8.05 -24.26 -7.44
C PHE A 162 9.22 -25.20 -7.15
N ASN A 163 9.40 -25.62 -5.91
CA ASN A 163 10.40 -26.58 -5.51
C ASN A 163 9.82 -27.99 -5.49
N HIS A 164 10.54 -28.95 -6.04
CA HIS A 164 10.14 -30.34 -6.17
C HIS A 164 10.89 -31.26 -5.18
N PRO A 165 10.31 -32.44 -4.83
CA PRO A 165 10.97 -33.39 -3.91
C PRO A 165 12.34 -33.89 -4.38
N ASP A 166 12.58 -33.93 -5.69
CA ASP A 166 13.85 -34.33 -6.29
C ASP A 166 14.95 -33.25 -6.25
N GLY A 167 14.63 -32.10 -5.63
CA GLY A 167 15.55 -30.97 -5.55
C GLY A 167 15.57 -30.07 -6.76
N MET A 168 14.83 -30.39 -7.80
CA MET A 168 14.68 -29.50 -8.97
C MET A 168 13.73 -28.32 -8.68
N GLN A 169 13.83 -27.27 -9.49
CA GLN A 169 12.94 -26.12 -9.46
C GLN A 169 12.29 -25.92 -10.83
N THR A 170 11.02 -25.53 -10.81
CA THR A 170 10.32 -24.96 -11.99
C THR A 170 10.07 -23.50 -11.72
N SER A 171 10.54 -22.64 -12.61
CA SER A 171 10.28 -21.20 -12.58
C SER A 171 9.35 -20.83 -13.73
N VAL A 172 8.24 -20.16 -13.40
CA VAL A 172 7.21 -19.75 -14.37
C VAL A 172 7.02 -18.23 -14.25
N PRO A 173 7.39 -17.45 -15.26
CA PRO A 173 7.13 -16.02 -15.26
C PRO A 173 5.66 -15.72 -15.61
N ALA A 174 5.20 -14.53 -15.23
CA ALA A 174 4.05 -13.93 -15.90
C ALA A 174 4.47 -13.52 -17.32
N ASP A 175 3.70 -13.92 -18.33
CA ASP A 175 4.00 -13.71 -19.73
C ASP A 175 2.74 -13.38 -20.57
N LEU A 176 2.90 -13.31 -21.88
CA LEU A 176 1.83 -12.96 -22.83
C LEU A 176 0.75 -14.03 -22.98
N THR A 177 0.88 -15.20 -22.36
CA THR A 177 -0.19 -16.22 -22.30
C THR A 177 -1.28 -15.86 -21.30
N TRP A 178 -1.00 -14.94 -20.37
CA TRP A 178 -1.97 -14.43 -19.42
C TRP A 178 -3.15 -13.76 -20.12
N ARG A 179 -4.27 -13.70 -19.44
CA ARG A 179 -5.48 -13.04 -19.87
C ARG A 179 -5.87 -11.94 -18.90
N ALA A 180 -6.53 -10.90 -19.40
CA ALA A 180 -6.98 -9.76 -18.62
C ALA A 180 -8.48 -9.49 -18.83
N ALA A 181 -9.14 -9.01 -17.80
CA ALA A 181 -10.52 -8.51 -17.83
C ALA A 181 -10.69 -7.35 -16.85
N THR A 182 -11.78 -6.59 -16.98
CA THR A 182 -12.25 -5.66 -15.94
C THR A 182 -13.27 -6.39 -15.06
N GLY A 183 -13.36 -5.98 -13.78
CA GLY A 183 -14.26 -6.59 -12.80
C GLY A 183 -15.11 -5.57 -12.05
N PRO A 184 -15.45 -5.86 -10.79
CA PRO A 184 -16.32 -5.04 -9.97
C PRO A 184 -15.70 -3.69 -9.54
N ILE A 185 -14.37 -3.57 -9.45
CA ILE A 185 -13.70 -2.31 -9.12
C ILE A 185 -13.67 -1.45 -10.39
N VAL A 186 -14.65 -0.53 -10.51
CA VAL A 186 -14.86 0.29 -11.72
C VAL A 186 -14.05 1.58 -11.71
N GLU A 187 -13.69 2.09 -10.54
CA GLU A 187 -12.74 3.18 -10.32
C GLU A 187 -11.98 2.92 -9.03
N ASN A 188 -10.72 3.29 -9.02
CA ASN A 188 -9.93 3.32 -7.80
C ASN A 188 -8.93 4.48 -7.84
N ASN A 189 -8.74 5.14 -6.71
CA ASN A 189 -7.80 6.23 -6.57
C ASN A 189 -7.43 6.43 -5.11
N VAL A 190 -6.16 6.62 -4.83
CA VAL A 190 -5.66 6.81 -3.46
C VAL A 190 -6.32 8.00 -2.77
N TYR A 191 -6.55 9.09 -3.49
CA TYR A 191 -7.11 10.33 -2.91
C TYR A 191 -8.62 10.32 -2.80
N ARG A 192 -9.30 9.90 -3.87
CA ARG A 192 -10.76 9.95 -3.93
C ARG A 192 -11.38 8.79 -3.19
N GLY A 193 -11.02 7.56 -3.55
CA GLY A 193 -11.64 6.35 -3.05
C GLY A 193 -11.88 5.30 -4.13
N GLU A 194 -12.80 4.38 -3.87
CA GLU A 194 -13.11 3.26 -4.75
C GLU A 194 -14.60 3.25 -5.15
N VAL A 195 -14.87 2.90 -6.40
CA VAL A 195 -16.22 2.62 -6.90
C VAL A 195 -16.33 1.14 -7.22
N TYR A 196 -17.16 0.44 -6.48
CA TYR A 196 -17.37 -1.00 -6.62
C TYR A 196 -18.80 -1.31 -7.06
N ASP A 197 -18.95 -2.10 -8.12
CA ASP A 197 -20.23 -2.60 -8.59
C ASP A 197 -20.27 -4.14 -8.44
N ALA A 198 -20.92 -4.63 -7.37
CA ALA A 198 -20.97 -6.05 -7.06
C ALA A 198 -21.68 -6.89 -8.13
N ARG A 199 -22.51 -6.29 -8.99
CA ARG A 199 -23.15 -6.96 -10.12
C ARG A 199 -22.16 -7.40 -11.20
N ARG A 200 -20.96 -6.79 -11.19
CA ARG A 200 -19.85 -7.09 -12.11
C ARG A 200 -18.84 -8.08 -11.54
N GLU A 201 -19.10 -8.66 -10.36
CA GLU A 201 -18.26 -9.73 -9.83
C GLU A 201 -18.16 -10.88 -10.83
N ILE A 202 -16.95 -11.35 -11.06
CA ILE A 202 -16.67 -12.48 -11.94
C ILE A 202 -16.68 -13.75 -11.07
N PRO A 203 -17.71 -14.62 -11.17
CA PRO A 203 -17.75 -15.84 -10.36
C PRO A 203 -16.53 -16.71 -10.61
N ARG A 204 -15.81 -17.10 -9.55
CA ARG A 204 -14.59 -17.91 -9.63
C ARG A 204 -13.57 -17.31 -10.60
N TRP A 205 -13.39 -16.00 -10.59
CA TRP A 205 -12.59 -15.28 -11.58
C TRP A 205 -11.17 -15.84 -11.78
N GLY A 206 -10.57 -16.42 -10.75
CA GLY A 206 -9.26 -17.09 -10.84
C GLY A 206 -9.29 -18.46 -11.54
N THR A 207 -10.48 -19.06 -11.75
CA THR A 207 -10.60 -20.46 -12.22
C THR A 207 -11.59 -20.64 -13.38
N ASN A 208 -12.27 -19.57 -13.84
CA ASN A 208 -13.37 -19.70 -14.80
C ASN A 208 -13.08 -18.95 -16.11
N ASP A 209 -13.45 -19.59 -17.24
CA ASP A 209 -13.46 -18.93 -18.54
C ASP A 209 -14.75 -18.12 -18.68
N CYS A 210 -14.65 -16.80 -18.63
CA CYS A 210 -15.72 -15.90 -19.05
C CYS A 210 -15.38 -15.29 -20.42
N ALA A 211 -16.41 -14.91 -21.16
CA ALA A 211 -16.25 -14.42 -22.54
C ALA A 211 -15.50 -13.08 -22.65
N GLU A 212 -15.27 -12.38 -21.55
CA GLU A 212 -14.65 -11.05 -21.51
C GLU A 212 -13.12 -11.06 -21.36
N TRP A 213 -12.49 -12.26 -21.24
CA TRP A 213 -11.06 -12.37 -21.13
C TRP A 213 -10.35 -12.06 -22.44
N GLN A 214 -9.50 -11.05 -22.43
CA GLN A 214 -8.66 -10.63 -23.57
C GLN A 214 -7.18 -10.93 -23.33
N ALA A 215 -6.36 -10.83 -24.37
CA ALA A 215 -4.91 -10.93 -24.23
C ALA A 215 -4.38 -9.77 -23.38
N VAL A 216 -3.34 -10.03 -22.58
CA VAL A 216 -2.58 -8.97 -21.93
C VAL A 216 -1.72 -8.22 -22.95
N ALA A 217 -1.37 -6.98 -22.64
CA ALA A 217 -0.39 -6.20 -23.39
C ALA A 217 0.99 -6.27 -22.70
N GLU A 218 2.05 -6.21 -23.50
CA GLU A 218 3.41 -6.02 -23.00
C GLU A 218 3.69 -4.53 -22.78
N TYR A 219 4.37 -4.23 -21.69
CA TYR A 219 4.76 -2.87 -21.33
C TYR A 219 6.28 -2.76 -21.14
N PRO A 220 6.89 -1.60 -21.41
CA PRO A 220 8.26 -1.34 -21.01
C PRO A 220 8.40 -1.33 -19.48
N ALA A 221 9.62 -1.41 -18.96
CA ALA A 221 9.88 -1.09 -17.57
C ALA A 221 9.44 0.35 -17.24
N PRO A 222 9.10 0.68 -15.99
CA PRO A 222 8.72 2.04 -15.59
C PRO A 222 9.71 3.13 -15.99
N GLY A 223 11.00 2.80 -16.01
CA GLY A 223 12.08 3.63 -16.52
C GLY A 223 13.20 2.80 -17.15
N PRO A 224 14.09 3.41 -17.92
CA PRO A 224 15.15 2.67 -18.65
C PRO A 224 16.17 2.01 -17.72
N SER A 225 16.29 2.48 -16.48
CA SER A 225 17.23 1.96 -15.47
C SER A 225 16.54 1.50 -14.19
N THR A 226 15.24 1.21 -14.24
CA THR A 226 14.48 0.73 -13.07
C THR A 226 15.11 -0.53 -12.48
N ARG A 227 15.50 -0.45 -11.21
CA ARG A 227 15.96 -1.61 -10.42
C ARG A 227 14.79 -2.26 -9.72
N LEU A 228 14.79 -3.58 -9.65
CA LEU A 228 13.84 -4.34 -8.85
C LEU A 228 14.53 -4.75 -7.55
N GLU A 229 13.96 -4.36 -6.41
CA GLU A 229 14.50 -4.60 -5.08
C GLU A 229 13.44 -5.24 -4.18
N PRO A 230 13.82 -6.12 -3.24
CA PRO A 230 12.84 -6.66 -2.30
C PRO A 230 12.31 -5.56 -1.37
N GLN A 231 11.03 -5.64 -1.02
CA GLN A 231 10.49 -4.83 0.08
C GLN A 231 10.94 -5.42 1.42
N CYS A 232 11.91 -4.77 2.05
CA CYS A 232 12.49 -5.22 3.32
C CYS A 232 11.87 -4.55 4.55
N MET A 233 10.84 -3.73 4.37
CA MET A 233 10.09 -3.10 5.47
C MET A 233 8.75 -3.81 5.68
N PRO A 234 8.11 -3.67 6.87
CA PRO A 234 6.79 -4.22 7.10
C PRO A 234 5.76 -3.74 6.08
N PRO A 235 4.85 -4.61 5.63
CA PRO A 235 3.78 -4.23 4.72
C PRO A 235 2.68 -3.44 5.44
N GLU A 236 1.79 -2.82 4.67
CA GLU A 236 0.54 -2.29 5.20
C GLU A 236 -0.43 -3.43 5.50
N ARG A 237 -1.17 -3.29 6.62
CA ARG A 237 -2.15 -4.28 7.08
C ARG A 237 -3.36 -3.62 7.74
N PRO A 238 -4.54 -4.26 7.68
CA PRO A 238 -5.58 -4.08 8.68
C PRO A 238 -5.05 -4.52 10.05
N VAL A 239 -4.99 -3.60 11.00
CA VAL A 239 -4.39 -3.86 12.34
C VAL A 239 -5.44 -4.00 13.43
N ARG A 240 -6.59 -3.35 13.29
CA ARG A 240 -7.71 -3.47 14.22
C ARG A 240 -9.02 -2.99 13.61
N GLU A 241 -10.12 -3.37 14.24
CA GLU A 241 -11.46 -2.94 13.89
C GLU A 241 -12.02 -2.02 14.98
N VAL A 242 -12.74 -0.97 14.56
CA VAL A 242 -13.41 -0.03 15.45
C VAL A 242 -14.89 0.02 15.12
N ARG A 243 -15.72 -0.28 16.11
CA ARG A 243 -17.17 -0.14 15.99
C ARG A 243 -17.58 1.30 16.17
N ALA A 244 -18.64 1.73 15.49
CA ALA A 244 -19.18 3.05 15.71
C ALA A 244 -19.63 3.24 17.17
N ALA A 245 -19.13 4.28 17.81
CA ALA A 245 -19.52 4.71 19.15
C ALA A 245 -20.95 5.27 19.13
N SER A 246 -21.33 5.95 18.05
CA SER A 246 -22.70 6.41 17.85
C SER A 246 -23.09 6.44 16.38
N MET A 247 -24.40 6.37 16.12
CA MET A 247 -24.97 6.54 14.77
C MET A 247 -26.30 7.29 14.89
N LYS A 248 -26.53 8.25 14.01
CA LYS A 248 -27.80 8.97 13.90
C LYS A 248 -28.08 9.34 12.44
N GLN A 249 -29.36 9.38 12.08
CA GLN A 249 -29.76 9.97 10.81
C GLN A 249 -29.88 11.50 10.99
N ILE A 250 -29.35 12.27 10.04
CA ILE A 250 -29.47 13.72 10.01
C ILE A 250 -30.18 14.16 8.71
N THR A 251 -30.51 15.45 8.62
CA THR A 251 -30.96 16.07 7.37
C THR A 251 -29.96 17.17 7.02
N GLU A 252 -29.35 17.06 5.84
CA GLU A 252 -28.43 18.08 5.33
C GLU A 252 -29.20 19.28 4.72
N PRO A 253 -28.55 20.43 4.53
CA PRO A 253 -29.19 21.62 3.97
C PRO A 253 -29.79 21.44 2.56
N ASP A 254 -29.25 20.53 1.76
CA ASP A 254 -29.74 20.15 0.42
C ASP A 254 -30.91 19.14 0.46
N GLY A 255 -31.29 18.68 1.65
CA GLY A 255 -32.38 17.75 1.86
C GLY A 255 -31.95 16.28 1.88
N GLU A 256 -30.69 15.94 1.64
CA GLU A 256 -30.18 14.58 1.81
C GLU A 256 -30.28 14.12 3.27
N ARG A 257 -30.46 12.83 3.49
CA ARG A 257 -30.67 12.25 4.83
C ARG A 257 -29.70 11.11 5.11
N PRO A 258 -28.39 11.40 5.25
CA PRO A 258 -27.41 10.37 5.54
C PRO A 258 -27.53 9.84 6.97
N TYR A 259 -26.96 8.65 7.16
CA TYR A 259 -26.67 8.07 8.47
C TYR A 259 -25.22 8.43 8.85
N MET A 260 -25.08 9.26 9.89
CA MET A 260 -23.81 9.72 10.42
C MET A 260 -23.27 8.74 11.46
N TYR A 261 -22.08 8.22 11.24
CA TYR A 261 -21.34 7.35 12.15
C TYR A 261 -20.19 8.14 12.77
N ASP A 262 -20.02 7.99 14.10
CA ASP A 262 -18.86 8.49 14.84
C ASP A 262 -18.12 7.29 15.42
N PHE A 263 -16.84 7.14 15.10
CA PHE A 263 -16.00 6.07 15.60
C PHE A 263 -15.28 6.44 16.91
N GLY A 264 -15.43 7.67 17.40
CA GLY A 264 -14.91 8.14 18.68
C GLY A 264 -13.40 8.44 18.67
N GLU A 265 -12.70 8.17 17.57
CA GLU A 265 -11.29 8.48 17.39
C GLU A 265 -10.97 8.75 15.92
N ASN A 266 -9.97 9.61 15.67
CA ASN A 266 -9.45 9.81 14.33
C ASN A 266 -8.52 8.65 13.95
N LEU A 267 -8.69 8.11 12.76
CA LEU A 267 -7.98 6.92 12.27
C LEU A 267 -7.75 6.98 10.75
N THR A 268 -6.90 6.08 10.25
CA THR A 268 -6.72 5.83 8.81
C THR A 268 -7.12 4.41 8.44
N GLY A 269 -7.71 4.25 7.27
CA GLY A 269 -8.19 2.98 6.76
C GLY A 269 -9.47 3.14 5.96
N TRP A 270 -10.43 2.27 6.17
CA TRP A 270 -11.71 2.27 5.45
C TRP A 270 -12.85 1.78 6.33
N CYS A 271 -14.07 1.80 5.79
CA CYS A 271 -15.23 1.15 6.40
C CYS A 271 -15.54 -0.17 5.71
N ARG A 272 -15.70 -1.24 6.51
CA ARG A 272 -16.39 -2.45 6.09
C ARG A 272 -17.89 -2.19 6.10
N LEU A 273 -18.52 -2.32 4.94
CA LEU A 273 -19.97 -2.19 4.76
C LEU A 273 -20.64 -3.57 4.85
N GLN A 274 -21.69 -3.68 5.67
CA GLN A 274 -22.54 -4.87 5.76
C GLN A 274 -23.97 -4.49 5.46
N LEU A 275 -24.53 -5.06 4.40
CA LEU A 275 -25.93 -4.86 3.99
C LEU A 275 -26.72 -6.16 4.12
N ARG A 276 -28.01 -6.02 4.44
CA ARG A 276 -28.96 -7.14 4.48
C ARG A 276 -30.10 -6.86 3.54
N ASN A 277 -30.44 -7.87 2.72
CA ASN A 277 -31.56 -7.83 1.80
C ASN A 277 -31.61 -6.58 0.90
N ALA A 278 -30.45 -5.98 0.58
CA ALA A 278 -30.39 -4.85 -0.33
C ALA A 278 -30.93 -5.25 -1.71
N ALA A 279 -31.77 -4.39 -2.30
CA ALA A 279 -32.26 -4.66 -3.65
C ALA A 279 -31.10 -4.58 -4.67
N PRO A 280 -31.09 -5.42 -5.71
CA PRO A 280 -30.07 -5.31 -6.76
C PRO A 280 -30.04 -3.91 -7.36
N GLY A 281 -28.82 -3.34 -7.49
CA GLY A 281 -28.62 -1.97 -7.99
C GLY A 281 -28.76 -0.87 -6.95
N THR A 282 -29.05 -1.20 -5.69
CA THR A 282 -29.00 -0.21 -4.58
C THR A 282 -27.59 0.33 -4.49
N ARG A 283 -27.47 1.67 -4.58
CA ARG A 283 -26.19 2.38 -4.56
C ARG A 283 -26.00 3.09 -3.23
N ILE A 284 -24.90 2.76 -2.58
CA ILE A 284 -24.45 3.36 -1.32
C ILE A 284 -23.26 4.27 -1.61
N ARG A 285 -23.28 5.47 -1.02
CA ARG A 285 -22.15 6.40 -0.97
C ARG A 285 -21.67 6.52 0.47
N LEU A 286 -20.39 6.34 0.70
CA LEU A 286 -19.72 6.57 1.98
C LEU A 286 -18.79 7.78 1.84
N GLU A 287 -19.05 8.83 2.62
CA GLU A 287 -18.16 9.99 2.70
C GLU A 287 -17.46 10.01 4.06
N PHE A 288 -16.20 10.42 4.06
CA PHE A 288 -15.32 10.34 5.23
C PHE A 288 -14.81 11.73 5.62
N ALA A 289 -14.77 12.02 6.92
CA ALA A 289 -14.20 13.26 7.45
C ALA A 289 -13.63 13.08 8.86
N GLU A 290 -12.61 13.86 9.17
CA GLU A 290 -12.00 13.90 10.51
C GLU A 290 -12.86 14.70 11.50
N LYS A 291 -13.72 15.60 11.00
CA LYS A 291 -14.51 16.53 11.82
C LYS A 291 -15.93 16.65 11.29
N ILE A 292 -16.80 17.16 12.14
CA ILE A 292 -18.15 17.59 11.79
C ILE A 292 -18.31 19.09 11.98
N ASN A 293 -19.23 19.69 11.23
CA ASN A 293 -19.67 21.08 11.40
C ASN A 293 -20.57 21.22 12.64
N PRO A 294 -20.80 22.46 13.14
CA PRO A 294 -21.71 22.68 14.28
C PRO A 294 -23.14 22.17 14.07
N ASP A 295 -23.60 22.08 12.82
CA ASP A 295 -24.92 21.53 12.46
C ASP A 295 -24.95 20.00 12.41
N GLY A 296 -23.79 19.35 12.60
CA GLY A 296 -23.63 17.89 12.61
C GLY A 296 -23.38 17.27 11.24
N THR A 297 -23.25 18.06 10.17
CA THR A 297 -22.82 17.59 8.85
C THR A 297 -21.32 17.33 8.80
N LEU A 298 -20.82 16.56 7.82
CA LEU A 298 -19.39 16.35 7.65
C LEU A 298 -18.66 17.65 7.31
N PHE A 299 -17.53 17.89 7.96
CA PHE A 299 -16.56 18.89 7.51
C PHE A 299 -15.74 18.31 6.36
N ARG A 300 -16.19 18.54 5.13
CA ARG A 300 -15.59 17.98 3.92
C ARG A 300 -14.29 18.71 3.59
N THR A 301 -13.16 18.13 3.99
CA THR A 301 -11.84 18.62 3.59
C THR A 301 -11.56 18.19 2.15
N PRO A 302 -11.27 19.11 1.23
CA PRO A 302 -10.87 18.75 -0.12
C PRO A 302 -9.61 17.90 -0.11
N VAL A 303 -9.58 16.85 -0.93
CA VAL A 303 -8.43 15.96 -1.12
C VAL A 303 -7.89 16.07 -2.54
N GLY A 304 -6.64 15.71 -2.73
CA GLY A 304 -6.02 15.75 -4.04
C GLY A 304 -5.93 17.17 -4.60
N ASN A 305 -6.69 17.46 -5.65
CA ASN A 305 -6.74 18.79 -6.26
C ASN A 305 -7.81 19.66 -5.58
N GLU A 306 -7.40 20.63 -4.77
CA GLU A 306 -8.30 21.55 -4.07
C GLU A 306 -9.25 22.32 -5.03
N VAL A 307 -8.82 22.56 -6.26
CA VAL A 307 -9.62 23.29 -7.27
C VAL A 307 -10.90 22.55 -7.66
N ASN A 308 -10.90 21.22 -7.58
CA ASN A 308 -12.03 20.40 -8.01
C ASN A 308 -12.97 19.97 -6.86
N GLY A 309 -12.71 20.39 -5.62
CA GLY A 309 -13.55 20.06 -4.48
C GLY A 309 -13.69 18.54 -4.22
N THR A 310 -12.73 17.73 -4.66
CA THR A 310 -12.73 16.28 -4.44
C THR A 310 -12.72 15.98 -2.96
N VAL A 311 -13.60 15.08 -2.53
CA VAL A 311 -13.68 14.58 -1.14
C VAL A 311 -13.38 13.09 -1.09
N GLN A 312 -13.07 12.60 0.10
CA GLN A 312 -12.89 11.15 0.35
C GLN A 312 -14.24 10.44 0.24
N VAL A 313 -14.41 9.58 -0.75
CA VAL A 313 -15.70 8.94 -1.02
C VAL A 313 -15.55 7.55 -1.64
N ASP A 314 -16.28 6.59 -1.08
CA ASP A 314 -16.42 5.26 -1.66
C ASP A 314 -17.86 5.03 -2.12
N TYR A 315 -18.01 4.22 -3.17
CA TYR A 315 -19.31 3.83 -3.70
C TYR A 315 -19.42 2.31 -3.79
N TYR A 316 -20.55 1.79 -3.33
CA TYR A 316 -20.88 0.39 -3.46
C TYR A 316 -22.24 0.22 -4.15
N THR A 317 -22.31 -0.60 -5.19
CA THR A 317 -23.57 -0.99 -5.83
C THR A 317 -23.86 -2.45 -5.53
N ALA A 318 -24.99 -2.70 -4.85
CA ALA A 318 -25.39 -4.03 -4.41
C ALA A 318 -25.77 -4.95 -5.59
N LYS A 319 -25.41 -6.20 -5.51
CA LYS A 319 -25.85 -7.25 -6.47
C LYS A 319 -27.20 -7.88 -6.12
N GLY A 320 -27.65 -7.69 -4.88
CA GLY A 320 -28.83 -8.32 -4.33
C GLY A 320 -28.51 -9.66 -3.66
N GLY A 321 -28.97 -9.83 -2.46
CA GLY A 321 -28.74 -11.06 -1.69
C GLY A 321 -29.15 -10.88 -0.23
N ALA A 322 -29.23 -11.99 0.51
CA ALA A 322 -29.60 -11.96 1.93
C ALA A 322 -28.58 -11.18 2.78
N GLN A 323 -27.30 -11.26 2.41
CA GLN A 323 -26.23 -10.54 3.08
C GLN A 323 -25.13 -10.20 2.05
N GLU A 324 -24.66 -8.96 2.09
CA GLU A 324 -23.51 -8.49 1.32
C GLU A 324 -22.51 -7.83 2.27
N THR A 325 -21.23 -8.14 2.10
CA THR A 325 -20.14 -7.52 2.85
C THR A 325 -19.12 -7.01 1.84
N TRP A 326 -18.69 -5.77 2.01
CA TRP A 326 -17.72 -5.15 1.13
C TRP A 326 -16.72 -4.30 1.90
N GLU A 327 -15.49 -4.30 1.42
CA GLU A 327 -14.40 -3.40 1.81
C GLU A 327 -13.69 -2.92 0.54
N PRO A 328 -13.23 -1.66 0.46
CA PRO A 328 -12.41 -1.23 -0.66
C PRO A 328 -11.06 -1.97 -0.65
N VAL A 329 -10.42 -2.03 -1.81
CA VAL A 329 -9.18 -2.80 -1.99
C VAL A 329 -7.97 -1.91 -2.22
N PHE A 330 -8.15 -0.78 -2.95
CA PHE A 330 -7.06 0.05 -3.45
C PHE A 330 -7.21 1.52 -3.06
N THR A 331 -7.66 1.77 -1.84
CA THR A 331 -7.76 3.12 -1.26
C THR A 331 -7.71 3.06 0.26
N PHE A 332 -7.52 4.21 0.89
CA PHE A 332 -7.71 4.42 2.32
C PHE A 332 -8.15 5.86 2.57
N HIS A 333 -8.70 6.12 3.74
CA HIS A 333 -9.22 7.42 4.17
C HIS A 333 -8.70 7.78 5.55
N GLY A 334 -8.59 9.10 5.83
CA GLY A 334 -8.39 9.63 7.18
C GLY A 334 -9.73 10.13 7.71
N PHE A 335 -10.23 9.61 8.84
CA PHE A 335 -11.55 9.95 9.34
C PHE A 335 -11.76 9.60 10.81
N GLN A 336 -12.70 10.30 11.44
CA GLN A 336 -13.40 9.88 12.66
C GLN A 336 -14.88 9.63 12.35
N HIS A 337 -15.41 10.33 11.35
CA HIS A 337 -16.84 10.31 11.00
C HIS A 337 -17.04 9.80 9.58
N THR A 338 -18.12 9.05 9.38
CA THR A 338 -18.53 8.58 8.05
C THR A 338 -20.02 8.83 7.87
N ALA A 339 -20.38 9.41 6.73
CA ALA A 339 -21.77 9.54 6.30
C ALA A 339 -22.12 8.45 5.29
N LEU A 340 -23.17 7.67 5.56
CA LEU A 340 -23.73 6.68 4.65
C LEU A 340 -24.99 7.24 4.00
N TYR A 341 -24.96 7.35 2.67
CA TYR A 341 -26.08 7.76 1.84
C TYR A 341 -26.62 6.58 1.05
N VAL A 342 -27.93 6.46 0.95
CA VAL A 342 -28.60 5.57 -0.02
C VAL A 342 -28.96 6.42 -1.23
N GLU A 343 -28.07 6.48 -2.23
CA GLU A 343 -28.26 7.35 -3.41
C GLU A 343 -29.40 6.89 -4.31
N SER A 344 -29.57 5.57 -4.42
CA SER A 344 -30.65 4.99 -5.22
C SER A 344 -30.95 3.57 -4.76
N GLY A 345 -32.11 3.06 -5.12
CA GLY A 345 -32.57 1.74 -4.74
C GLY A 345 -33.23 1.72 -3.35
N THR A 346 -33.25 0.54 -2.71
CA THR A 346 -33.90 0.36 -1.41
C THR A 346 -33.08 -0.54 -0.48
N LEU A 347 -33.06 -0.16 0.79
CA LEU A 347 -32.62 -0.99 1.90
C LEU A 347 -33.84 -1.34 2.74
N PRO A 348 -34.34 -2.58 2.69
CA PRO A 348 -35.48 -3.01 3.51
C PRO A 348 -35.19 -2.90 5.01
N GLU A 349 -33.94 -3.11 5.41
CA GLU A 349 -33.46 -2.90 6.78
C GLU A 349 -32.70 -1.56 6.85
N ALA A 350 -33.17 -0.66 7.70
CA ALA A 350 -32.47 0.62 7.93
C ALA A 350 -31.04 0.38 8.47
N PRO A 351 -30.07 1.17 8.04
CA PRO A 351 -28.71 1.13 8.60
C PRO A 351 -28.70 1.25 10.12
N SER A 352 -27.80 0.53 10.76
CA SER A 352 -27.60 0.48 12.20
C SER A 352 -26.11 0.68 12.52
N ASN A 353 -25.75 0.77 13.80
CA ASN A 353 -24.34 0.84 14.25
C ASN A 353 -23.50 -0.41 13.87
N LYS A 354 -24.14 -1.47 13.33
CA LYS A 354 -23.48 -2.68 12.83
C LYS A 354 -23.25 -2.65 11.31
N THR A 355 -23.85 -1.69 10.61
CA THR A 355 -23.76 -1.59 9.15
C THR A 355 -22.38 -1.18 8.70
N LEU A 356 -21.70 -0.31 9.47
CA LEU A 356 -20.31 0.07 9.24
C LEU A 356 -19.41 -0.35 10.40
N THR A 357 -18.24 -0.87 10.06
CA THR A 357 -17.12 -1.09 10.98
C THR A 357 -15.89 -0.43 10.37
N ALA A 358 -15.24 0.48 11.09
CA ALA A 358 -13.98 1.05 10.63
C ALA A 358 -12.86 0.00 10.79
N VAL A 359 -12.06 -0.11 9.75
CA VAL A 359 -10.88 -0.99 9.68
C VAL A 359 -9.66 -0.09 9.64
N VAL A 360 -8.85 -0.13 10.70
CA VAL A 360 -7.64 0.68 10.80
C VAL A 360 -6.52 0.03 10.01
N VAL A 361 -5.90 0.80 9.15
CA VAL A 361 -4.84 0.33 8.24
C VAL A 361 -3.65 1.28 8.29
N HIS A 362 -2.47 0.74 8.40
CA HIS A 362 -1.19 1.43 8.29
C HIS A 362 -0.06 0.42 8.07
N THR A 363 1.18 0.88 7.85
CA THR A 363 2.35 0.01 7.88
C THR A 363 2.43 -0.69 9.23
N ASP A 364 2.54 -2.02 9.22
CA ASP A 364 2.49 -2.88 10.42
C ASP A 364 3.80 -2.79 11.22
N LEU A 365 3.99 -1.65 11.89
CA LEU A 365 5.17 -1.38 12.73
C LEU A 365 4.94 -1.95 14.14
N PRO A 366 5.73 -2.96 14.57
CA PRO A 366 5.63 -3.50 15.91
C PRO A 366 5.93 -2.44 16.99
N GLU A 367 5.08 -2.34 17.99
CA GLU A 367 5.34 -1.49 19.16
C GLU A 367 6.41 -2.15 20.05
N THR A 368 7.48 -1.39 20.36
CA THR A 368 8.66 -1.89 21.13
C THR A 368 8.80 -1.21 22.47
N ALA A 369 8.06 -0.15 22.73
CA ALA A 369 8.06 0.55 24.01
C ALA A 369 6.65 0.85 24.49
N SER A 370 6.46 0.91 25.79
CA SER A 370 5.23 1.32 26.46
C SER A 370 5.52 2.42 27.47
N PHE A 371 4.52 3.25 27.73
CA PHE A 371 4.61 4.32 28.73
C PHE A 371 3.40 4.25 29.65
N ASP A 372 3.67 4.29 30.95
CA ASP A 372 2.67 4.42 32.00
C ASP A 372 3.18 5.33 33.11
N CYS A 373 2.29 6.10 33.71
CA CYS A 373 2.60 6.96 34.87
C CYS A 373 1.33 7.29 35.68
N SER A 374 1.51 7.93 36.83
CA SER A 374 0.40 8.31 37.73
C SER A 374 -0.52 9.42 37.19
N ASP A 375 -0.09 10.15 36.14
CA ASP A 375 -0.93 11.16 35.49
C ASP A 375 -1.64 10.57 34.24
N PRO A 376 -2.96 10.35 34.30
CA PRO A 376 -3.71 9.77 33.20
C PRO A 376 -3.79 10.70 31.97
N GLN A 377 -3.49 12.00 32.11
CA GLN A 377 -3.46 12.91 30.95
C GLN A 377 -2.23 12.65 30.10
N LEU A 378 -1.06 12.41 30.72
CA LEU A 378 0.17 12.07 30.02
C LEU A 378 0.05 10.71 29.32
N VAL A 379 -0.57 9.71 29.95
CA VAL A 379 -0.84 8.41 29.31
C VAL A 379 -1.71 8.59 28.07
N ARG A 380 -2.83 9.33 28.18
CA ARG A 380 -3.71 9.61 27.02
C ARG A 380 -2.99 10.39 25.91
N LEU A 381 -2.13 11.35 26.28
CA LEU A 381 -1.32 12.10 25.30
C LEU A 381 -0.37 11.16 24.55
N HIS A 382 0.34 10.28 25.26
CA HIS A 382 1.24 9.29 24.68
C HIS A 382 0.51 8.36 23.71
N GLU A 383 -0.67 7.85 24.10
CA GLU A 383 -1.50 7.00 23.23
C GLU A 383 -1.99 7.75 21.98
N ALA A 384 -2.45 9.00 22.14
CA ALA A 384 -2.89 9.83 21.03
C ALA A 384 -1.75 10.13 20.05
N ALA A 385 -0.56 10.45 20.56
CA ALA A 385 0.64 10.65 19.74
C ALA A 385 0.99 9.39 18.95
N GLY A 386 0.94 8.21 19.58
CA GLY A 386 1.18 6.94 18.89
C GLY A 386 0.19 6.66 17.75
N ARG A 387 -1.12 6.88 18.00
CA ARG A 387 -2.13 6.76 16.93
C ARG A 387 -1.88 7.75 15.79
N THR A 388 -1.51 8.99 16.11
CA THR A 388 -1.21 10.02 15.11
C THR A 388 0.01 9.65 14.27
N LEU A 389 1.08 9.14 14.89
CA LEU A 389 2.25 8.64 14.17
C LEU A 389 1.85 7.55 13.18
N LEU A 390 1.18 6.49 13.66
CA LEU A 390 0.78 5.37 12.80
C LEU A 390 -0.18 5.76 11.69
N ALA A 391 -1.08 6.73 11.93
CA ALA A 391 -2.01 7.22 10.93
C ALA A 391 -1.33 7.87 9.70
N GLY A 392 -0.08 8.30 9.82
CA GLY A 392 0.73 8.81 8.71
C GLY A 392 1.64 7.76 8.06
N MET A 393 1.66 6.50 8.54
CA MET A 393 2.62 5.49 8.06
C MET A 393 2.00 4.58 7.00
N HIS A 394 2.12 4.96 5.73
CA HIS A 394 1.59 4.19 4.58
C HIS A 394 2.69 3.93 3.54
N GLY A 395 3.64 3.04 3.89
CA GLY A 395 4.80 2.73 3.06
C GLY A 395 5.83 3.86 2.97
N LEU A 396 5.50 5.02 3.50
CA LEU A 396 6.34 6.21 3.70
C LEU A 396 5.74 7.04 4.86
N PRO A 397 6.51 7.91 5.53
CA PRO A 397 5.95 8.87 6.48
C PRO A 397 5.25 9.99 5.72
N MET A 398 3.93 10.11 5.91
CA MET A 398 3.10 11.14 5.29
C MET A 398 2.90 12.32 6.23
N ASP A 399 2.85 13.52 5.66
CA ASP A 399 2.47 14.75 6.35
C ASP A 399 1.05 14.69 6.93
N CYS A 400 0.13 14.17 6.14
CA CYS A 400 -1.28 14.02 6.53
C CYS A 400 -1.98 12.90 5.75
N PRO A 401 -2.92 12.16 6.37
CA PRO A 401 -3.59 11.03 5.70
C PRO A 401 -4.78 11.45 4.83
N VAL A 402 -5.17 12.73 4.83
CA VAL A 402 -6.39 13.20 4.15
C VAL A 402 -6.08 13.94 2.87
N ARG A 403 -5.37 15.07 2.95
CA ARG A 403 -5.25 16.03 1.85
C ARG A 403 -4.09 15.77 0.90
N GLU A 404 -2.86 15.77 1.44
CA GLU A 404 -1.63 15.76 0.62
C GLU A 404 -1.09 14.36 0.40
N ARG A 405 -1.02 13.56 1.47
CA ARG A 405 -0.50 12.19 1.45
C ARG A 405 0.89 12.11 0.82
N CYS A 406 1.76 13.01 1.24
CA CYS A 406 3.09 13.20 0.68
C CYS A 406 4.18 12.91 1.71
N GLY A 407 5.29 12.35 1.26
CA GLY A 407 6.49 12.18 2.09
C GLY A 407 7.29 13.47 2.17
N TRP A 408 6.77 14.50 2.85
CA TRP A 408 7.51 15.71 3.12
C TRP A 408 8.72 15.41 4.01
N LEU A 409 9.89 15.88 3.60
CA LEU A 409 11.15 15.54 4.29
C LEU A 409 11.20 16.12 5.70
N GLY A 410 10.71 17.35 5.87
CA GLY A 410 10.61 18.01 7.17
C GLY A 410 9.77 17.21 8.15
N ASP A 411 8.57 16.80 7.73
CA ASP A 411 7.67 15.97 8.54
C ASP A 411 8.31 14.63 8.88
N GLY A 412 8.93 13.97 7.89
CA GLY A 412 9.56 12.67 8.06
C GLY A 412 10.70 12.67 9.06
N HIS A 413 11.59 13.68 9.06
CA HIS A 413 12.71 13.68 10.00
C HIS A 413 12.34 14.13 11.42
N VAL A 414 11.37 15.04 11.56
CA VAL A 414 10.93 15.51 12.87
C VAL A 414 10.29 14.39 13.71
N ILE A 415 9.62 13.44 13.06
CA ILE A 415 8.99 12.30 13.75
C ILE A 415 9.91 11.08 13.91
N ALA A 416 11.09 11.07 13.26
CA ALA A 416 11.94 9.87 13.18
C ALA A 416 12.36 9.34 14.55
N GLU A 417 12.81 10.22 15.46
CA GLU A 417 13.20 9.84 16.82
C GLU A 417 12.02 9.26 17.60
N ALA A 418 10.86 9.93 17.59
CA ALA A 418 9.67 9.46 18.29
C ALA A 418 9.17 8.12 17.74
N LEU A 419 9.25 7.94 16.41
CA LEU A 419 8.85 6.70 15.75
C LEU A 419 9.76 5.53 16.13
N LEU A 420 11.09 5.74 16.10
CA LEU A 420 12.09 4.73 16.49
C LEU A 420 12.07 4.41 17.99
N THR A 421 11.74 5.39 18.83
CA THR A 421 11.63 5.18 20.28
C THR A 421 10.46 4.25 20.63
N ARG A 422 9.37 4.33 19.88
CA ARG A 422 8.15 3.57 20.20
C ARG A 422 7.96 2.32 19.39
N TYR A 423 8.42 2.31 18.13
CA TYR A 423 8.14 1.23 17.18
C TYR A 423 9.42 0.68 16.56
N ASP A 424 9.40 -0.57 16.12
CA ASP A 424 10.45 -1.14 15.27
C ASP A 424 10.34 -0.58 13.85
N ALA A 425 10.78 0.66 13.71
CA ALA A 425 10.65 1.46 12.48
C ALA A 425 11.96 1.60 11.69
N ALA A 426 13.04 0.95 12.11
CA ALA A 426 14.35 1.13 11.47
C ALA A 426 14.35 0.77 9.98
N SER A 427 13.76 -0.36 9.61
CA SER A 427 13.66 -0.79 8.20
C SER A 427 12.73 0.10 7.37
N PHE A 428 11.68 0.64 7.97
CA PHE A 428 10.77 1.59 7.35
C PHE A 428 11.47 2.92 7.04
N LEU A 429 12.16 3.49 8.01
CA LEU A 429 12.93 4.73 7.83
C LEU A 429 14.15 4.53 6.93
N HIS A 430 14.79 3.35 6.93
CA HIS A 430 15.86 3.01 5.98
C HIS A 430 15.33 3.06 4.53
N LYS A 431 14.15 2.47 4.27
CA LYS A 431 13.51 2.58 2.95
C LYS A 431 13.26 4.03 2.57
N TYR A 432 12.79 4.86 3.52
CA TYR A 432 12.54 6.27 3.26
C TYR A 432 13.84 7.06 3.01
N ALA A 433 14.92 6.80 3.75
CA ALA A 433 16.24 7.38 3.48
C ALA A 433 16.73 7.05 2.06
N ARG A 434 16.49 5.82 1.59
CA ARG A 434 16.77 5.42 0.19
C ARG A 434 15.89 6.15 -0.83
N ASP A 435 14.65 6.45 -0.48
CA ASP A 435 13.77 7.25 -1.34
C ASP A 435 14.28 8.68 -1.49
N ILE A 436 14.74 9.30 -0.39
CA ILE A 436 15.33 10.65 -0.37
C ILE A 436 16.59 10.68 -1.25
N GLU A 437 17.51 9.75 -1.04
CA GLU A 437 18.75 9.63 -1.79
C GLU A 437 18.48 9.40 -3.28
N THR A 438 17.57 8.49 -3.62
CA THR A 438 17.17 8.20 -5.00
C THR A 438 16.60 9.44 -5.69
N GLY A 439 15.74 10.20 -5.00
CA GLY A 439 15.22 11.49 -5.46
C GLY A 439 16.33 12.54 -5.64
N GLY A 440 17.35 12.51 -4.78
CA GLY A 440 18.52 13.39 -4.85
C GLY A 440 19.37 13.19 -6.11
N ARG A 441 19.46 11.97 -6.62
CA ARG A 441 20.25 11.66 -7.85
C ARG A 441 19.69 12.29 -9.12
N ARG A 442 18.40 12.66 -9.14
CA ARG A 442 17.80 13.25 -10.34
C ARG A 442 18.25 14.71 -10.53
N VAL A 443 18.96 14.92 -11.61
CA VAL A 443 19.17 16.26 -12.20
C VAL A 443 18.10 16.39 -13.27
N THR A 444 17.01 17.14 -13.02
CA THR A 444 15.88 17.14 -13.94
C THR A 444 15.62 18.49 -14.55
N ASP A 445 15.49 18.49 -15.90
CA ASP A 445 14.85 19.54 -16.68
C ASP A 445 13.32 19.33 -16.82
N GLU A 446 12.74 18.33 -16.12
CA GLU A 446 11.32 18.07 -16.20
C GLU A 446 10.50 19.18 -15.56
N PRO A 447 9.40 19.60 -16.19
CA PRO A 447 8.51 20.61 -15.66
C PRO A 447 7.93 20.14 -14.31
N ARG A 448 7.95 21.01 -13.31
CA ARG A 448 7.42 20.78 -11.97
C ARG A 448 6.15 21.60 -11.80
N VAL A 449 5.17 21.00 -11.17
CA VAL A 449 4.02 21.75 -10.67
C VAL A 449 4.34 22.14 -9.23
N GLY A 450 4.50 23.43 -8.99
CA GLY A 450 4.68 23.94 -7.64
C GLY A 450 3.38 23.81 -6.84
N PRO A 451 3.44 23.81 -5.50
CA PRO A 451 2.27 23.72 -4.62
C PRO A 451 1.29 24.90 -4.79
N ASN A 452 1.71 25.96 -5.42
CA ASN A 452 0.89 27.16 -5.67
C ASN A 452 0.34 27.18 -7.10
N TYR A 453 -0.39 26.14 -7.49
CA TYR A 453 -1.42 26.21 -8.52
C TYR A 453 -0.97 26.65 -9.93
N GLY A 454 -0.43 25.72 -10.69
CA GLY A 454 -0.35 25.85 -12.15
C GLY A 454 0.88 26.57 -12.68
N THR A 455 1.81 27.02 -11.87
CA THR A 455 3.09 27.55 -12.35
C THR A 455 4.14 26.45 -12.39
N ILE A 456 4.53 26.07 -13.60
CA ILE A 456 5.64 25.14 -13.82
C ILE A 456 6.93 25.89 -13.62
N VAL A 457 7.62 25.64 -12.51
CA VAL A 457 8.96 26.17 -12.26
C VAL A 457 9.98 25.11 -12.64
N ARG A 458 10.84 25.43 -13.59
CA ARG A 458 11.97 24.61 -14.00
C ARG A 458 13.22 25.20 -13.36
N GLU A 459 13.57 24.74 -12.18
CA GLU A 459 14.85 25.04 -11.61
C GLU A 459 15.70 23.77 -11.60
N PRO A 460 16.85 23.75 -12.32
CA PRO A 460 17.81 22.68 -12.19
C PRO A 460 18.33 22.70 -10.74
N LYS A 461 18.29 21.55 -10.06
CA LYS A 461 18.93 21.38 -8.78
C LYS A 461 20.26 20.66 -8.94
N PRO A 462 21.25 20.92 -8.09
CA PRO A 462 22.49 20.13 -8.05
C PRO A 462 22.18 18.64 -7.78
N ALA A 463 22.98 17.77 -8.38
CA ALA A 463 22.94 16.34 -8.07
C ALA A 463 23.25 16.11 -6.59
N GLY A 464 22.55 15.18 -5.95
CA GLY A 464 22.72 14.87 -4.53
C GLY A 464 21.86 15.71 -3.58
N ILE A 465 21.37 16.86 -4.01
CA ILE A 465 20.42 17.64 -3.21
C ILE A 465 19.03 17.01 -3.34
N PRO A 466 18.34 16.67 -2.24
CA PRO A 466 17.00 16.09 -2.32
C PRO A 466 15.95 17.11 -2.76
N HIS A 467 14.77 16.63 -3.13
CA HIS A 467 13.57 17.44 -3.22
C HIS A 467 12.88 17.55 -1.86
N MET A 468 11.94 18.46 -1.70
CA MET A 468 11.20 18.63 -0.44
C MET A 468 10.26 17.43 -0.14
N ILE A 469 9.93 16.64 -1.16
CA ILE A 469 9.06 15.45 -1.07
C ILE A 469 9.77 14.24 -1.67
N ALA A 470 9.75 13.10 -1.00
CA ALA A 470 10.15 11.79 -1.48
C ALA A 470 9.14 10.72 -1.02
N PRO A 471 8.94 9.66 -1.81
CA PRO A 471 9.48 9.37 -3.13
C PRO A 471 8.67 9.98 -4.28
N GLY A 472 9.15 9.79 -5.49
CA GLY A 472 8.38 9.87 -6.71
C GLY A 472 8.42 11.20 -7.44
N LYS A 473 7.47 11.36 -8.37
CA LYS A 473 7.40 12.52 -9.29
C LYS A 473 6.92 13.81 -8.61
N ARG A 474 6.21 13.71 -7.50
CA ARG A 474 5.79 14.87 -6.73
C ARG A 474 6.98 15.37 -5.90
N ARG A 475 7.67 16.37 -6.41
CA ARG A 475 8.97 16.72 -5.89
C ARG A 475 8.98 18.01 -5.11
N CYS A 476 8.16 18.98 -5.43
CA CYS A 476 8.37 20.37 -5.04
C CYS A 476 9.84 20.78 -5.24
N ASN A 477 10.23 21.99 -5.07
CA ASN A 477 11.57 22.51 -5.33
C ASN A 477 12.72 21.68 -4.68
N ALA A 478 13.98 22.03 -4.96
CA ALA A 478 15.12 21.59 -4.15
C ALA A 478 14.82 21.84 -2.67
N ALA A 479 15.17 20.89 -1.82
CA ALA A 479 14.86 21.01 -0.40
C ALA A 479 15.56 22.22 0.22
N SER A 480 14.84 22.96 1.06
CA SER A 480 15.40 23.95 1.95
C SER A 480 16.19 23.27 3.07
N PRO A 481 17.11 23.99 3.76
CA PRO A 481 17.97 23.38 4.78
C PRO A 481 17.23 22.62 5.88
N ASP A 482 16.09 23.13 6.32
CA ASP A 482 15.22 22.53 7.34
C ASP A 482 14.55 21.24 6.87
N TRP A 483 14.18 21.11 5.57
CA TRP A 483 13.65 19.88 4.99
C TRP A 483 14.73 18.90 4.54
N GLY A 484 15.73 19.38 3.81
CA GLY A 484 16.77 18.54 3.23
C GLY A 484 17.68 17.88 4.26
N SER A 485 17.77 18.44 5.47
CA SER A 485 18.50 17.83 6.59
C SER A 485 17.96 16.45 6.97
N ALA A 486 16.77 16.05 6.50
CA ALA A 486 16.29 14.68 6.59
C ALA A 486 17.30 13.66 6.02
N GLN A 487 18.07 14.04 4.98
CA GLN A 487 19.12 13.21 4.39
C GLN A 487 20.24 12.85 5.37
N VAL A 488 20.43 13.67 6.42
CA VAL A 488 21.40 13.46 7.49
C VAL A 488 20.73 12.88 8.74
N PHE A 489 19.64 13.49 9.20
CA PHE A 489 19.03 13.14 10.48
C PHE A 489 18.41 11.75 10.48
N ILE A 490 17.75 11.31 9.41
CA ILE A 490 17.12 9.99 9.40
C ILE A 490 18.14 8.86 9.53
N PRO A 491 19.24 8.78 8.73
CA PRO A 491 20.29 7.79 8.94
C PRO A 491 20.95 7.90 10.32
N TRP A 492 21.12 9.11 10.83
CA TRP A 492 21.70 9.37 12.15
C TRP A 492 20.82 8.81 13.26
N GLU A 493 19.53 9.10 13.25
CA GLU A 493 18.57 8.59 14.25
C GLU A 493 18.48 7.07 14.22
N ILE A 494 18.45 6.44 13.03
CA ILE A 494 18.49 4.99 12.92
C ILE A 494 19.76 4.44 13.61
N CYS A 495 20.93 4.99 13.31
CA CYS A 495 22.19 4.57 13.94
C CYS A 495 22.17 4.76 15.45
N THR A 496 21.70 5.91 15.92
CA THR A 496 21.67 6.25 17.35
C THR A 496 20.75 5.31 18.14
N GLN A 497 19.59 4.98 17.60
CA GLN A 497 18.60 4.14 18.28
C GLN A 497 18.91 2.63 18.16
N THR A 498 19.55 2.20 17.07
CA THR A 498 19.81 0.77 16.83
C THR A 498 21.25 0.33 17.10
N GLY A 499 22.20 1.27 17.12
CA GLY A 499 23.63 0.99 17.16
C GLY A 499 24.21 0.47 15.83
N ASP A 500 23.41 0.41 14.76
CA ASP A 500 23.85 -0.09 13.45
C ASP A 500 24.55 1.00 12.63
N VAL A 501 25.88 1.01 12.70
CA VAL A 501 26.70 1.98 11.97
C VAL A 501 26.73 1.77 10.45
N ARG A 502 26.25 0.63 9.95
CA ARG A 502 26.24 0.34 8.50
C ARG A 502 25.34 1.32 7.75
N ILE A 503 24.29 1.80 8.40
CA ILE A 503 23.40 2.83 7.83
C ILE A 503 24.16 4.12 7.50
N LEU A 504 25.07 4.56 8.39
CA LEU A 504 25.88 5.75 8.13
C LEU A 504 26.90 5.51 7.02
N GLN A 505 27.43 4.28 6.90
CA GLN A 505 28.32 3.93 5.79
C GLN A 505 27.60 3.96 4.44
N GLU A 506 26.37 3.45 4.40
CA GLU A 506 25.54 3.44 3.18
C GLU A 506 25.20 4.87 2.71
N PHE A 507 24.88 5.78 3.63
CA PHE A 507 24.44 7.14 3.30
C PHE A 507 25.53 8.21 3.46
N LEU A 508 26.80 7.85 3.67
CA LEU A 508 27.88 8.80 3.94
C LEU A 508 28.02 9.86 2.82
N GLU A 509 28.05 9.44 1.57
CA GLU A 509 28.20 10.37 0.45
C GLU A 509 26.98 11.28 0.24
N PRO A 510 25.73 10.79 0.28
CA PRO A 510 24.56 11.68 0.31
C PRO A 510 24.58 12.69 1.47
N MET A 511 24.94 12.26 2.67
CA MET A 511 25.04 13.14 3.85
C MET A 511 26.08 14.24 3.64
N ARG A 512 27.27 13.89 3.14
CA ARG A 512 28.34 14.85 2.82
C ARG A 512 27.90 15.85 1.76
N THR A 513 27.33 15.36 0.67
CA THR A 513 26.85 16.23 -0.42
C THR A 513 25.82 17.25 0.05
N TRP A 514 25.04 16.91 1.09
CA TRP A 514 24.11 17.85 1.68
C TRP A 514 24.77 18.89 2.59
N ILE A 515 25.80 18.50 3.31
CA ILE A 515 26.51 19.39 4.28
C ILE A 515 27.45 20.38 3.54
N ASP A 516 28.13 19.94 2.48
CA ASP A 516 29.08 20.75 1.68
C ASP A 516 28.34 21.73 0.75
#